data_e22ce820877555ab58543c0e0b4cfbd4
#
_entry.id   e22ce820877555ab58543c0e0b4cfbd4
#
_cell.length_a   1.000
_cell.length_b   1.000
_cell.length_c   1.000
_cell.angle_alpha   90.00
_cell.angle_beta   90.00
_cell.angle_gamma   90.00
#
_symmetry.space_group_name_H-M   'P 1'
#
loop_
_entity.id
_entity.type
_entity.pdbx_description
1 polymer ?
#
loop_
_entity_poly.entity_id
_entity_poly.type
_entity_poly.pdbx_seq_one_letter_code
_entity_poly.pdbx_strand_id
1 'polypeptide(L)'
;AYSDKPAFTIHKRIYFPKKNKNGGVGFVMQANKFKDTIFIVDESSMISDQSNETSLYENGSLLDDLLFYVDAGQNCKLILVGDTAQLPPINSEISPALDIHSLNVNYDKEIVHIELDEVMRQAENSGILYNATELRELLHSHFIDTFQFKLKGFKDIVRLQDGYDIQDAIHQAYDNYSIE
;
A
#
# COMPACT_ATOMS: atom_id res chain seq x y z
N ALA A 1 -13.10 7.64 4.24
CA ALA A 1 -13.64 6.34 4.66
C ALA A 1 -14.76 6.56 5.67
N TYR A 2 -15.94 6.13 5.33
CA TYR A 2 -17.13 6.30 6.18
C TYR A 2 -17.32 5.06 7.06
N SER A 3 -16.39 4.85 7.99
CA SER A 3 -16.50 3.80 8.98
C SER A 3 -16.46 4.43 10.37
N ASP A 4 -17.44 4.11 11.21
CA ASP A 4 -17.44 4.50 12.63
C ASP A 4 -16.35 3.79 13.44
N LYS A 5 -15.62 2.86 12.84
CA LYS A 5 -14.52 2.14 13.48
C LYS A 5 -13.19 2.84 13.21
N PRO A 6 -12.36 3.07 14.23
CA PRO A 6 -11.07 3.71 14.05
C PRO A 6 -10.12 2.81 13.24
N ALA A 7 -9.39 3.42 12.30
CA ALA A 7 -8.26 2.80 11.61
C ALA A 7 -6.98 2.98 12.45
N PHE A 8 -6.05 2.02 12.32
CA PHE A 8 -4.76 2.01 12.99
C PHE A 8 -3.69 1.58 12.01
N THR A 9 -2.47 2.01 12.23
CA THR A 9 -1.33 1.40 11.52
C THR A 9 -1.13 -0.04 11.99
N ILE A 10 -0.58 -0.91 11.12
CA ILE A 10 -0.25 -2.30 11.48
C ILE A 10 0.58 -2.31 12.77
N HIS A 11 1.65 -1.50 12.84
CA HIS A 11 2.54 -1.44 14.00
C HIS A 11 1.80 -1.11 15.30
N LYS A 12 0.90 -0.12 15.27
CA LYS A 12 0.12 0.24 16.46
C LYS A 12 -0.86 -0.85 16.88
N ARG A 13 -1.30 -1.67 15.93
CA ARG A 13 -2.27 -2.75 16.19
C ARG A 13 -1.62 -4.00 16.73
N ILE A 14 -0.45 -4.39 16.22
CA ILE A 14 0.13 -5.69 16.50
C ILE A 14 1.32 -5.66 17.47
N TYR A 15 1.88 -4.47 17.77
CA TYR A 15 3.04 -4.37 18.64
C TYR A 15 2.81 -3.46 19.86
N PHE A 16 3.61 -3.77 20.90
CA PHE A 16 3.93 -2.83 21.99
C PHE A 16 5.36 -2.32 21.82
N PRO A 17 5.60 -1.01 21.97
CA PRO A 17 6.96 -0.50 22.04
C PRO A 17 7.61 -0.95 23.35
N LYS A 18 8.81 -1.54 23.27
CA LYS A 18 9.61 -1.96 24.41
C LYS A 18 10.97 -1.28 24.37
N LYS A 19 11.37 -0.66 25.45
CA LYS A 19 12.73 -0.14 25.59
C LYS A 19 13.72 -1.28 25.75
N ASN A 20 14.73 -1.32 24.90
CA ASN A 20 15.83 -2.27 25.00
C ASN A 20 16.81 -1.82 26.08
N LYS A 21 17.56 -2.75 26.65
CA LYS A 21 18.58 -2.47 27.68
C LYS A 21 19.66 -1.49 27.21
N ASN A 22 19.85 -1.35 25.90
CA ASN A 22 20.82 -0.46 25.27
C ASN A 22 20.23 0.92 24.87
N GLY A 23 19.05 1.28 25.38
CA GLY A 23 18.41 2.58 25.12
C GLY A 23 17.63 2.67 23.79
N GLY A 24 17.63 1.64 22.95
CA GLY A 24 16.82 1.55 21.73
C GLY A 24 15.36 1.17 22.02
N VAL A 25 14.50 1.40 21.02
CA VAL A 25 13.10 0.94 21.05
C VAL A 25 12.99 -0.31 20.18
N GLY A 26 12.52 -1.40 20.74
CA GLY A 26 12.12 -2.61 20.02
C GLY A 26 10.61 -2.76 20.01
N PHE A 27 10.12 -3.67 19.19
CA PHE A 27 8.71 -4.03 19.13
C PHE A 27 8.52 -5.44 19.70
N VAL A 28 7.48 -5.60 20.51
CA VAL A 28 7.06 -6.92 21.02
C VAL A 28 5.63 -7.14 20.56
N MET A 29 5.37 -8.29 19.97
CA MET A 29 4.05 -8.63 19.46
C MET A 29 3.01 -8.69 20.58
N GLN A 30 1.87 -8.10 20.34
CA GLN A 30 0.71 -8.19 21.21
C GLN A 30 0.01 -9.53 21.02
N ALA A 31 -0.54 -10.10 22.10
CA ALA A 31 -1.44 -11.23 21.95
C ALA A 31 -2.73 -10.81 21.20
N ASN A 32 -3.09 -11.54 20.16
CA ASN A 32 -4.37 -11.34 19.50
C ASN A 32 -5.50 -11.93 20.36
N LYS A 33 -6.36 -11.07 20.88
CA LYS A 33 -7.53 -11.45 21.70
C LYS A 33 -8.85 -11.37 20.92
N PHE A 34 -8.78 -11.10 19.63
CA PHE A 34 -9.95 -10.99 18.77
C PHE A 34 -10.52 -12.36 18.43
N LYS A 35 -11.84 -12.39 18.26
CA LYS A 35 -12.60 -13.57 17.83
C LYS A 35 -13.53 -13.18 16.69
N ASP A 36 -13.72 -14.12 15.74
CA ASP A 36 -14.65 -13.94 14.62
C ASP A 36 -14.47 -12.58 13.92
N THR A 37 -13.20 -12.18 13.73
CA THR A 37 -12.83 -10.83 13.30
C THR A 37 -12.16 -10.87 11.93
N ILE A 38 -12.56 -9.97 11.04
CA ILE A 38 -11.89 -9.73 9.77
C ILE A 38 -10.99 -8.50 9.93
N PHE A 39 -9.69 -8.70 9.72
CA PHE A 39 -8.73 -7.62 9.62
C PHE A 39 -8.65 -7.18 8.15
N ILE A 40 -8.80 -5.89 7.90
CA ILE A 40 -8.64 -5.31 6.57
C ILE A 40 -7.41 -4.43 6.61
N VAL A 41 -6.44 -4.72 5.76
CA VAL A 41 -5.20 -3.95 5.61
C VAL A 41 -5.20 -3.31 4.23
N ASP A 42 -5.25 -2.00 4.22
CA ASP A 42 -5.18 -1.18 3.02
C ASP A 42 -3.72 -0.82 2.70
N GLU A 43 -3.43 -0.48 1.45
CA GLU A 43 -2.08 -0.17 0.95
C GLU A 43 -1.07 -1.30 1.21
N SER A 44 -1.52 -2.54 1.04
CA SER A 44 -0.72 -3.73 1.34
C SER A 44 0.46 -3.93 0.39
N SER A 45 0.51 -3.22 -0.74
CA SER A 45 1.62 -3.23 -1.69
C SER A 45 2.97 -2.86 -1.05
N MET A 46 2.96 -2.13 0.05
CA MET A 46 4.17 -1.66 0.75
C MET A 46 4.63 -2.59 1.89
N ILE A 47 3.95 -3.70 2.16
CA ILE A 47 4.33 -4.61 3.23
C ILE A 47 5.48 -5.50 2.76
N SER A 48 6.60 -5.44 3.49
CA SER A 48 7.80 -6.23 3.19
C SER A 48 7.79 -7.59 3.89
N ASP A 49 8.32 -8.59 3.20
CA ASP A 49 8.66 -9.92 3.73
C ASP A 49 10.15 -10.05 4.09
N GLN A 50 10.92 -8.97 3.93
CA GLN A 50 12.34 -8.99 4.21
C GLN A 50 12.61 -8.83 5.71
N SER A 51 13.45 -9.69 6.25
CA SER A 51 13.99 -9.54 7.58
C SER A 51 15.03 -8.40 7.59
N ASN A 52 14.76 -7.36 8.36
CA ASN A 52 15.77 -6.35 8.60
C ASN A 52 16.83 -6.92 9.57
N GLU A 53 18.11 -6.67 9.29
CA GLU A 53 19.25 -7.08 10.13
C GLU A 53 19.15 -6.61 11.60
N THR A 54 18.24 -5.71 11.91
CA THR A 54 18.04 -5.08 13.22
C THR A 54 17.07 -5.82 14.14
N SER A 55 16.62 -7.02 13.83
CA SER A 55 15.68 -7.80 14.67
C SER A 55 14.50 -6.98 15.23
N LEU A 56 13.95 -6.10 14.41
CA LEU A 56 12.79 -5.27 14.79
C LEU A 56 11.52 -6.10 14.91
N TYR A 57 11.43 -7.18 14.13
CA TYR A 57 10.27 -8.05 14.01
C TYR A 57 10.52 -9.39 14.69
N GLU A 58 9.48 -9.97 15.29
CA GLU A 58 9.60 -11.17 16.11
C GLU A 58 9.70 -12.45 15.26
N ASN A 59 8.99 -12.51 14.12
CA ASN A 59 8.99 -13.67 13.23
C ASN A 59 9.80 -13.44 11.93
N GLY A 60 10.52 -12.36 11.81
CA GLY A 60 11.42 -12.08 10.69
C GLY A 60 11.04 -10.84 9.91
N SER A 61 9.81 -10.69 9.48
CA SER A 61 9.33 -9.54 8.70
C SER A 61 8.00 -8.99 9.21
N LEU A 62 7.60 -7.83 8.69
CA LEU A 62 6.28 -7.26 9.00
C LEU A 62 5.15 -8.15 8.47
N LEU A 63 5.34 -8.79 7.32
CA LEU A 63 4.35 -9.70 6.75
C LEU A 63 4.21 -10.96 7.62
N ASP A 64 5.33 -11.55 8.04
CA ASP A 64 5.35 -12.72 8.94
C ASP A 64 4.61 -12.42 10.24
N ASP A 65 4.94 -11.29 10.86
CA ASP A 65 4.33 -10.89 12.13
C ASP A 65 2.83 -10.60 11.98
N LEU A 66 2.41 -9.98 10.87
CA LEU A 66 1.00 -9.73 10.59
C LEU A 66 0.20 -11.04 10.44
N LEU A 67 0.71 -11.97 9.63
CA LEU A 67 0.07 -13.26 9.42
C LEU A 67 0.00 -14.06 10.71
N PHE A 68 1.11 -14.14 11.44
CA PHE A 68 1.16 -14.81 12.73
C PHE A 68 0.16 -14.19 13.74
N TYR A 69 0.08 -12.85 13.79
CA TYR A 69 -0.86 -12.16 14.66
C TYR A 69 -2.31 -12.54 14.35
N VAL A 70 -2.69 -12.54 13.07
CA VAL A 70 -4.06 -12.89 12.67
C VAL A 70 -4.38 -14.34 12.99
N ASP A 71 -3.45 -15.25 12.72
CA ASP A 71 -3.62 -16.69 13.00
C ASP A 71 -3.72 -17.01 14.49
N ALA A 72 -3.06 -16.24 15.34
CA ALA A 72 -3.15 -16.38 16.81
C ALA A 72 -4.54 -16.02 17.37
N GLY A 73 -5.39 -15.38 16.57
CA GLY A 73 -6.77 -15.06 16.95
C GLY A 73 -7.71 -16.27 16.75
N GLN A 74 -8.87 -16.20 17.36
CA GLN A 74 -9.88 -17.23 17.20
C GLN A 74 -10.79 -16.93 16.00
N ASN A 75 -10.74 -17.78 14.96
CA ASN A 75 -11.53 -17.61 13.72
C ASN A 75 -11.36 -16.20 13.11
N CYS A 76 -10.11 -15.71 13.09
CA CYS A 76 -9.78 -14.44 12.46
C CYS A 76 -9.44 -14.63 10.98
N LYS A 77 -9.72 -13.63 10.17
CA LYS A 77 -9.44 -13.60 8.74
C LYS A 77 -8.72 -12.31 8.38
N LEU A 78 -7.94 -12.33 7.30
CA LEU A 78 -7.22 -11.19 6.77
C LEU A 78 -7.70 -10.89 5.35
N ILE A 79 -7.91 -9.61 5.06
CA ILE A 79 -8.10 -9.09 3.71
C ILE A 79 -6.96 -8.11 3.47
N LEU A 80 -6.14 -8.39 2.47
CA LEU A 80 -5.10 -7.51 1.98
C LEU A 80 -5.64 -6.77 0.77
N VAL A 81 -5.61 -5.44 0.81
CA VAL A 81 -6.07 -4.56 -0.27
C VAL A 81 -4.87 -3.75 -0.73
N GLY A 82 -4.61 -3.71 -2.03
CA GLY A 82 -3.48 -2.96 -2.58
C GLY A 82 -3.48 -2.99 -4.09
N ASP A 83 -2.50 -2.34 -4.67
CA ASP A 83 -2.34 -2.22 -6.11
C ASP A 83 -0.94 -2.72 -6.51
N THR A 84 -0.87 -3.78 -7.31
CA THR A 84 0.39 -4.36 -7.79
C THR A 84 1.12 -3.48 -8.80
N ALA A 85 0.47 -2.47 -9.35
CA ALA A 85 1.11 -1.46 -10.19
C ALA A 85 1.73 -0.30 -9.40
N GLN A 86 1.49 -0.23 -8.07
CA GLN A 86 2.21 0.70 -7.20
C GLN A 86 3.60 0.17 -6.84
N LEU A 87 4.44 1.05 -6.30
CA LEU A 87 5.80 0.69 -5.92
C LEU A 87 5.78 -0.41 -4.83
N PRO A 88 6.55 -1.49 -5.04
CA PRO A 88 6.74 -2.51 -4.02
C PRO A 88 7.62 -1.99 -2.87
N PRO A 89 7.81 -2.76 -1.80
CA PRO A 89 8.75 -2.43 -0.74
C PRO A 89 10.18 -2.22 -1.27
N ILE A 90 10.96 -1.43 -0.56
CA ILE A 90 12.37 -1.16 -0.91
C ILE A 90 13.13 -2.49 -1.04
N ASN A 91 13.90 -2.64 -2.11
CA ASN A 91 14.64 -3.86 -2.49
C ASN A 91 13.76 -5.06 -2.85
N SER A 92 12.49 -4.87 -3.16
CA SER A 92 11.59 -5.90 -3.69
C SER A 92 11.19 -5.56 -5.12
N GLU A 93 11.10 -6.55 -5.99
CA GLU A 93 10.62 -6.38 -7.37
C GLU A 93 9.09 -6.47 -7.46
N ILE A 94 8.50 -7.18 -6.51
CA ILE A 94 7.05 -7.39 -6.40
C ILE A 94 6.58 -7.09 -4.98
N SER A 95 5.28 -6.91 -4.79
CA SER A 95 4.65 -6.74 -3.47
C SER A 95 4.36 -8.10 -2.84
N PRO A 96 5.17 -8.58 -1.87
CA PRO A 96 5.05 -9.94 -1.35
C PRO A 96 3.70 -10.20 -0.68
N ALA A 97 3.09 -9.18 -0.08
CA ALA A 97 1.77 -9.27 0.52
C ALA A 97 0.62 -9.41 -0.50
N LEU A 98 0.87 -9.14 -1.78
CA LEU A 98 -0.09 -9.26 -2.87
C LEU A 98 0.30 -10.37 -3.88
N ASP A 99 1.42 -11.03 -3.67
CA ASP A 99 1.86 -12.16 -4.48
C ASP A 99 1.20 -13.47 -3.98
N ILE A 100 0.16 -13.89 -4.69
CA ILE A 100 -0.62 -15.08 -4.37
C ILE A 100 0.26 -16.34 -4.33
N HIS A 101 1.21 -16.46 -5.27
CA HIS A 101 2.09 -17.62 -5.34
C HIS A 101 2.98 -17.68 -4.10
N SER A 102 3.62 -16.58 -3.74
CA SER A 102 4.44 -16.49 -2.54
C SER A 102 3.66 -16.78 -1.26
N LEU A 103 2.47 -16.20 -1.14
CA LEU A 103 1.61 -16.41 0.03
C LEU A 103 1.14 -17.87 0.16
N ASN A 104 0.79 -18.55 -0.94
CA ASN A 104 0.44 -19.96 -0.91
C ASN A 104 1.63 -20.86 -0.53
N VAL A 105 2.79 -20.63 -1.16
CA VAL A 105 3.95 -21.51 -1.01
C VAL A 105 4.64 -21.31 0.34
N ASN A 106 4.83 -20.05 0.74
CA ASN A 106 5.61 -19.73 1.94
C ASN A 106 4.80 -19.78 3.23
N TYR A 107 3.49 -19.53 3.15
CA TYR A 107 2.63 -19.40 4.34
C TYR A 107 1.51 -20.44 4.43
N ASP A 108 1.40 -21.35 3.46
CA ASP A 108 0.35 -22.40 3.43
C ASP A 108 -1.06 -21.86 3.69
N LYS A 109 -1.41 -20.77 2.99
CA LYS A 109 -2.69 -20.09 3.15
C LYS A 109 -3.65 -20.41 2.02
N GLU A 110 -4.89 -20.68 2.36
CA GLU A 110 -5.99 -20.68 1.39
C GLU A 110 -6.35 -19.23 1.05
N ILE A 111 -6.15 -18.86 -0.21
CA ILE A 111 -6.30 -17.49 -0.69
C ILE A 111 -7.41 -17.41 -1.72
N VAL A 112 -8.28 -16.42 -1.54
CA VAL A 112 -9.25 -15.98 -2.55
C VAL A 112 -8.75 -14.67 -3.10
N HIS A 113 -8.50 -14.61 -4.41
CA HIS A 113 -8.08 -13.41 -5.10
C HIS A 113 -9.24 -12.79 -5.87
N ILE A 114 -9.38 -11.48 -5.75
CA ILE A 114 -10.35 -10.67 -6.49
C ILE A 114 -9.61 -9.44 -7.02
N GLU A 115 -9.72 -9.19 -8.31
CA GLU A 115 -9.22 -7.98 -8.95
C GLU A 115 -10.39 -7.04 -9.24
N LEU A 116 -10.20 -5.74 -8.90
CA LEU A 116 -11.13 -4.68 -9.21
C LEU A 116 -10.59 -3.92 -10.42
N ASP A 117 -11.29 -3.97 -11.54
CA ASP A 117 -10.89 -3.40 -12.82
C ASP A 117 -11.61 -2.09 -13.18
N GLU A 118 -12.71 -1.79 -12.50
CA GLU A 118 -13.49 -0.58 -12.75
C GLU A 118 -12.97 0.64 -11.98
N VAL A 119 -12.65 1.72 -12.70
CA VAL A 119 -12.14 2.97 -12.11
C VAL A 119 -13.29 3.91 -11.76
N MET A 120 -13.56 4.08 -10.47
CA MET A 120 -14.69 4.89 -9.96
C MET A 120 -14.29 6.31 -9.52
N ARG A 121 -13.01 6.59 -9.30
CA ARG A 121 -12.56 7.85 -8.65
C ARG A 121 -12.29 9.01 -9.59
N GLN A 122 -12.15 8.76 -10.88
CA GLN A 122 -11.76 9.77 -11.86
C GLN A 122 -12.91 10.10 -12.81
N ALA A 123 -12.97 11.37 -13.26
CA ALA A 123 -13.95 11.78 -14.27
C ALA A 123 -13.62 11.14 -15.64
N GLU A 124 -14.64 10.79 -16.41
CA GLU A 124 -14.50 10.16 -17.74
C GLU A 124 -13.55 10.91 -18.70
N ASN A 125 -13.36 12.22 -18.52
CA ASN A 125 -12.47 13.06 -19.33
C ASN A 125 -11.18 13.46 -18.60
N SER A 126 -10.72 12.66 -17.65
CA SER A 126 -9.46 12.89 -16.92
C SER A 126 -8.26 12.47 -17.77
N GLY A 127 -7.34 13.40 -17.97
CA GLY A 127 -6.07 13.10 -18.62
C GLY A 127 -5.11 12.32 -17.70
N ILE A 128 -5.25 12.49 -16.39
CA ILE A 128 -4.52 11.69 -15.39
C ILE A 128 -4.95 10.24 -15.53
N LEU A 129 -6.26 9.96 -15.52
CA LEU A 129 -6.77 8.60 -15.70
C LEU A 129 -6.36 8.00 -17.04
N TYR A 130 -6.50 8.74 -18.14
CA TYR A 130 -6.10 8.29 -19.47
C TYR A 130 -4.64 7.81 -19.47
N ASN A 131 -3.71 8.66 -19.02
CA ASN A 131 -2.30 8.32 -19.04
C ASN A 131 -1.95 7.19 -18.05
N ALA A 132 -2.62 7.12 -16.92
CA ALA A 132 -2.43 6.04 -15.95
C ALA A 132 -2.90 4.69 -16.50
N THR A 133 -4.03 4.66 -17.22
CA THR A 133 -4.56 3.45 -17.86
C THR A 133 -3.62 2.96 -18.95
N GLU A 134 -3.21 3.84 -19.86
CA GLU A 134 -2.24 3.51 -20.93
C GLU A 134 -0.91 2.96 -20.34
N LEU A 135 -0.42 3.58 -19.26
CA LEU A 135 0.79 3.11 -18.60
C LEU A 135 0.60 1.74 -17.97
N ARG A 136 -0.56 1.48 -17.34
CA ARG A 136 -0.89 0.18 -16.75
C ARG A 136 -0.99 -0.92 -17.82
N GLU A 137 -1.60 -0.64 -18.95
CA GLU A 137 -1.67 -1.58 -20.08
C GLU A 137 -0.28 -1.93 -20.61
N LEU A 138 0.64 -0.96 -20.68
CA LEU A 138 2.02 -1.22 -21.05
C LEU A 138 2.75 -2.12 -20.06
N LEU A 139 2.51 -1.98 -18.75
CA LEU A 139 3.12 -2.86 -17.75
C LEU A 139 2.67 -4.32 -17.91
N HIS A 140 1.47 -4.56 -18.42
CA HIS A 140 0.97 -5.91 -18.71
C HIS A 140 1.37 -6.42 -20.09
N SER A 141 1.89 -5.55 -20.97
CA SER A 141 2.34 -5.93 -22.31
C SER A 141 3.75 -6.54 -22.25
N HIS A 142 4.00 -7.55 -23.09
CA HIS A 142 5.33 -8.16 -23.25
C HIS A 142 6.30 -7.29 -24.06
N PHE A 143 5.82 -6.17 -24.62
CA PHE A 143 6.60 -5.24 -25.41
C PHE A 143 6.60 -3.88 -24.71
N ILE A 144 7.77 -3.49 -24.20
CA ILE A 144 7.97 -2.14 -23.66
C ILE A 144 8.28 -1.23 -24.85
N ASP A 145 7.29 -0.51 -25.33
CA ASP A 145 7.49 0.60 -26.27
C ASP A 145 7.69 1.92 -25.49
N THR A 146 8.18 2.95 -26.19
CA THR A 146 8.38 4.27 -25.57
C THR A 146 7.03 4.88 -25.20
N PHE A 147 6.77 5.03 -23.90
CA PHE A 147 5.57 5.68 -23.41
C PHE A 147 5.65 7.20 -23.59
N GLN A 148 4.61 7.79 -24.16
CA GLN A 148 4.48 9.24 -24.30
C GLN A 148 3.21 9.73 -23.62
N PHE A 149 3.37 10.61 -22.62
CA PHE A 149 2.23 11.24 -21.96
C PHE A 149 1.43 12.11 -22.92
N LYS A 150 0.13 11.87 -23.00
CA LYS A 150 -0.82 12.74 -23.71
C LYS A 150 -1.20 13.90 -22.79
N LEU A 151 -0.59 15.06 -23.02
CA LEU A 151 -0.74 16.22 -22.15
C LEU A 151 -1.79 17.23 -22.62
N LYS A 152 -2.21 17.16 -23.89
CA LYS A 152 -3.13 18.12 -24.49
C LYS A 152 -4.56 17.60 -24.53
N GLY A 153 -5.51 18.50 -24.34
CA GLY A 153 -6.94 18.21 -24.46
C GLY A 153 -7.63 17.84 -23.15
N PHE A 154 -6.94 17.87 -22.04
CA PHE A 154 -7.47 17.59 -20.71
C PHE A 154 -7.46 18.84 -19.84
N LYS A 155 -8.46 18.97 -18.98
CA LYS A 155 -8.60 20.12 -18.05
C LYS A 155 -7.79 19.94 -16.77
N ASP A 156 -7.51 18.71 -16.39
CA ASP A 156 -6.80 18.29 -15.18
C ASP A 156 -5.28 18.17 -15.38
N ILE A 157 -4.78 18.45 -16.59
CA ILE A 157 -3.36 18.48 -16.90
C ILE A 157 -2.95 19.90 -17.29
N VAL A 158 -2.10 20.50 -16.50
CA VAL A 158 -1.51 21.82 -16.76
C VAL A 158 -0.02 21.67 -16.95
N ARG A 159 0.50 22.15 -18.09
CA ARG A 159 1.92 22.18 -18.34
C ARG A 159 2.51 23.46 -17.74
N LEU A 160 3.41 23.32 -16.81
CA LEU A 160 4.21 24.40 -16.27
C LEU A 160 5.45 24.59 -17.15
N GLN A 161 5.87 25.84 -17.37
CA GLN A 161 6.94 26.17 -18.32
C GLN A 161 8.29 26.36 -17.64
N ASP A 162 8.30 26.87 -16.41
CA ASP A 162 9.52 27.14 -15.66
C ASP A 162 9.35 26.93 -14.16
N GLY A 163 10.42 27.23 -13.40
CA GLY A 163 10.44 27.05 -11.96
C GLY A 163 9.55 28.04 -11.19
N TYR A 164 9.25 29.20 -11.76
CA TYR A 164 8.35 30.20 -11.16
C TYR A 164 6.90 29.73 -11.28
N ASP A 165 6.51 29.21 -12.44
CA ASP A 165 5.20 28.59 -12.63
C ASP A 165 4.95 27.44 -11.62
N ILE A 166 5.98 26.63 -11.32
CA ILE A 166 5.89 25.55 -10.34
C ILE A 166 5.66 26.11 -8.94
N GLN A 167 6.41 27.17 -8.55
CA GLN A 167 6.27 27.80 -7.25
C GLN A 167 4.88 28.42 -7.07
N ASP A 168 4.38 29.11 -8.08
CA ASP A 168 3.06 29.73 -8.07
C ASP A 168 1.95 28.68 -7.99
N ALA A 169 2.07 27.58 -8.74
CA ALA A 169 1.11 26.47 -8.69
C ALA A 169 1.06 25.80 -7.31
N ILE A 170 2.22 25.63 -6.65
CA ILE A 170 2.29 25.09 -5.28
C ILE A 170 1.62 26.05 -4.29
N HIS A 171 1.90 27.36 -4.38
CA HIS A 171 1.29 28.36 -3.51
C HIS A 171 -0.23 28.40 -3.68
N GLN A 172 -0.72 28.41 -4.93
CA GLN A 172 -2.16 28.39 -5.21
C GLN A 172 -2.84 27.10 -4.69
N ALA A 173 -2.19 25.95 -4.85
CA ALA A 173 -2.70 24.71 -4.30
C ALA A 173 -2.78 24.76 -2.77
N TYR A 174 -1.74 25.26 -2.11
CA TYR A 174 -1.70 25.42 -0.66
C TYR A 174 -2.81 26.35 -0.15
N ASP A 175 -2.97 27.52 -0.78
CA ASP A 175 -3.99 28.50 -0.39
C ASP A 175 -5.41 27.96 -0.58
N ASN A 176 -5.65 27.19 -1.65
CA ASN A 176 -6.96 26.58 -1.92
C ASN A 176 -7.32 25.44 -0.94
N TYR A 177 -6.33 24.72 -0.40
CA TYR A 177 -6.56 23.62 0.55
C TYR A 177 -6.46 24.06 2.02
N SER A 178 -5.98 25.25 2.32
CA SER A 178 -5.86 25.78 3.69
C SER A 178 -7.18 26.35 4.24
N ILE A 179 -8.26 26.32 3.46
CA ILE A 179 -9.56 26.94 3.81
C ILE A 179 -10.57 25.90 4.30
N GLU A 180 -10.22 24.61 4.30
CA GLU A 180 -10.98 23.54 4.91
C GLU A 180 -10.28 22.95 6.15
#